data_7e03074fe71d5613594b8a41484f7df2
#
_entry.id   7e03074fe71d5613594b8a41484f7df2
#
_cell.length_a   1.000
_cell.length_b   1.000
_cell.length_c   1.000
_cell.angle_alpha   90.00
_cell.angle_beta   90.00
_cell.angle_gamma   90.00
#
_symmetry.space_group_name_H-M   'P 1'
#
loop_
_entity.id
_entity.type
_entity.pdbx_description
1 polymer ?
#
loop_
_entity_poly.entity_id
_entity_poly.type
_entity_poly.pdbx_seq_one_letter_code
_entity_poly.pdbx_strand_id
1 'polypeptide(L)'
;MKEKLELWYVKICTPDFIPLDPVQFPHRYKKRQDVEIVSFLAATIAWGRRDLILRSAEKMFALTGKSPYDFVVSGEYKKLKNKNIHRTFFENDLKYFCRGFEHCYAKYGNLEKLFASSEDIWRGIALFREEMAKGNKGIYSKHISNAGEADKSGSACKRLNLALRWLVRPGPVDLGLWKSIKPSSLFIPLDVHVARTARKLKLLERKSNDKKAVIELTERLRAFCPEDPVKYDFSLFGMGVMS
;
A
#
# COMPACT_ATOMS: atom_id res chain seq x y z
N MET A 1 1.45 -27.23 -4.92
CA MET A 1 1.01 -25.80 -4.93
C MET A 1 2.15 -24.88 -4.52
N LYS A 2 2.82 -25.12 -3.38
CA LYS A 2 3.95 -24.31 -2.89
C LYS A 2 5.02 -24.14 -3.98
N GLU A 3 5.51 -25.21 -4.58
CA GLU A 3 6.53 -25.18 -5.63
C GLU A 3 6.14 -24.28 -6.81
N LYS A 4 4.89 -24.35 -7.24
CA LYS A 4 4.36 -23.50 -8.31
C LYS A 4 4.39 -22.01 -7.90
N LEU A 5 4.05 -21.69 -6.67
CA LEU A 5 4.11 -20.31 -6.15
C LEU A 5 5.56 -19.82 -6.05
N GLU A 6 6.50 -20.67 -5.56
CA GLU A 6 7.92 -20.31 -5.49
C GLU A 6 8.51 -20.05 -6.89
N LEU A 7 8.21 -20.91 -7.87
CA LEU A 7 8.67 -20.72 -9.24
C LEU A 7 8.24 -19.36 -9.81
N TRP A 8 6.97 -19.01 -9.63
CA TRP A 8 6.45 -17.72 -10.09
C TRP A 8 6.99 -16.55 -9.30
N TYR A 9 7.22 -16.72 -7.99
CA TYR A 9 7.85 -15.70 -7.16
C TYR A 9 9.23 -15.33 -7.70
N VAL A 10 10.10 -16.32 -7.91
CA VAL A 10 11.45 -16.10 -8.44
C VAL A 10 11.42 -15.45 -9.83
N LYS A 11 10.47 -15.85 -10.67
CA LYS A 11 10.31 -15.29 -12.03
C LYS A 11 9.88 -13.81 -12.02
N ILE A 12 9.02 -13.41 -11.09
CA ILE A 12 8.39 -12.07 -11.13
C ILE A 12 9.07 -11.09 -10.18
N CYS A 13 9.51 -11.53 -9.00
CA CYS A 13 10.10 -10.66 -7.98
C CYS A 13 11.58 -10.41 -8.28
N THR A 14 11.85 -9.67 -9.35
CA THR A 14 13.18 -9.28 -9.82
C THR A 14 13.29 -7.76 -9.92
N PRO A 15 14.50 -7.17 -9.94
CA PRO A 15 14.67 -5.72 -10.13
C PRO A 15 14.00 -5.18 -11.40
N ASP A 16 13.84 -5.99 -12.44
CA ASP A 16 13.19 -5.59 -13.70
C ASP A 16 11.69 -5.32 -13.53
N PHE A 17 11.09 -5.77 -12.43
CA PHE A 17 9.71 -5.45 -12.07
C PHE A 17 9.55 -3.99 -11.66
N ILE A 18 10.56 -3.38 -11.03
CA ILE A 18 10.49 -2.04 -10.44
C ILE A 18 10.07 -0.97 -11.45
N PRO A 19 10.70 -0.81 -12.63
CA PRO A 19 10.34 0.26 -13.57
C PRO A 19 8.94 0.11 -14.16
N LEU A 20 8.34 -1.06 -14.03
CA LEU A 20 7.03 -1.37 -14.58
C LEU A 20 5.88 -1.19 -13.57
N ASP A 21 6.18 -0.84 -12.32
CA ASP A 21 5.21 -0.81 -11.23
C ASP A 21 5.30 0.51 -10.43
N PRO A 22 4.22 0.96 -9.78
CA PRO A 22 4.26 2.15 -8.91
C PRO A 22 5.30 2.09 -7.78
N VAL A 23 5.81 0.92 -7.42
CA VAL A 23 6.90 0.78 -6.45
C VAL A 23 8.17 1.53 -6.89
N GLN A 24 8.34 1.80 -8.18
CA GLN A 24 9.47 2.59 -8.70
C GLN A 24 9.59 3.97 -8.04
N PHE A 25 8.47 4.58 -7.65
CA PHE A 25 8.47 5.94 -7.11
C PHE A 25 9.16 6.03 -5.75
N PRO A 26 8.83 5.22 -4.73
CA PRO A 26 9.56 5.29 -3.46
C PRO A 26 11.05 4.89 -3.61
N HIS A 27 11.45 4.07 -4.59
CA HIS A 27 12.86 3.76 -4.86
C HIS A 27 13.70 4.98 -5.27
N ARG A 28 13.08 6.07 -5.71
CA ARG A 28 13.79 7.31 -6.11
C ARG A 28 14.28 8.14 -4.92
N TYR A 29 13.84 7.82 -3.71
CA TYR A 29 14.13 8.60 -2.51
C TYR A 29 15.00 7.83 -1.52
N LYS A 30 15.82 8.59 -0.75
CA LYS A 30 16.70 8.01 0.29
C LYS A 30 16.27 8.40 1.71
N LYS A 31 15.67 9.59 1.87
CA LYS A 31 15.16 10.07 3.15
C LYS A 31 13.94 9.25 3.56
N ARG A 32 13.99 8.67 4.76
CA ARG A 32 12.93 7.78 5.26
C ARG A 32 11.54 8.35 5.09
N GLN A 33 11.33 9.60 5.50
CA GLN A 33 10.02 10.24 5.45
C GLN A 33 9.51 10.43 4.01
N ASP A 34 10.41 10.72 3.06
CA ASP A 34 10.04 10.80 1.65
C ASP A 34 9.59 9.44 1.13
N VAL A 35 10.36 8.37 1.44
CA VAL A 35 10.01 6.99 1.06
C VAL A 35 8.66 6.58 1.62
N GLU A 36 8.38 6.88 2.89
CA GLU A 36 7.09 6.59 3.54
C GLU A 36 5.93 7.30 2.84
N ILE A 37 6.01 8.62 2.66
CA ILE A 37 4.98 9.44 2.01
C ILE A 37 4.73 8.95 0.58
N VAL A 38 5.81 8.75 -0.19
CA VAL A 38 5.72 8.32 -1.58
C VAL A 38 5.11 6.92 -1.70
N SER A 39 5.45 5.99 -0.80
CA SER A 39 4.86 4.65 -0.78
C SER A 39 3.34 4.70 -0.58
N PHE A 40 2.85 5.47 0.39
CA PHE A 40 1.41 5.61 0.62
C PHE A 40 0.70 6.34 -0.52
N LEU A 41 1.27 7.40 -1.08
CA LEU A 41 0.66 8.14 -2.18
C LEU A 41 0.64 7.34 -3.48
N ALA A 42 1.75 6.68 -3.84
CA ALA A 42 1.83 5.84 -5.04
C ALA A 42 0.85 4.65 -4.95
N ALA A 43 0.79 3.97 -3.81
CA ALA A 43 -0.18 2.90 -3.58
C ALA A 43 -1.62 3.42 -3.59
N THR A 44 -1.87 4.63 -3.08
CA THR A 44 -3.22 5.24 -3.07
C THR A 44 -3.77 5.44 -4.46
N ILE A 45 -2.97 5.78 -5.46
CA ILE A 45 -3.43 5.94 -6.84
C ILE A 45 -3.26 4.67 -7.70
N ALA A 46 -2.79 3.56 -7.13
CA ALA A 46 -2.55 2.30 -7.85
C ALA A 46 -3.86 1.55 -8.18
N TRP A 47 -4.74 2.18 -8.99
CA TRP A 47 -5.93 1.54 -9.56
C TRP A 47 -6.21 2.00 -10.98
N GLY A 48 -6.65 1.06 -11.83
CA GLY A 48 -6.89 1.28 -13.26
C GLY A 48 -5.74 0.78 -14.13
N ARG A 49 -5.58 1.37 -15.29
CA ARG A 49 -4.52 0.98 -16.24
C ARG A 49 -3.15 1.42 -15.72
N ARG A 50 -2.17 0.54 -15.82
CA ARG A 50 -0.81 0.75 -15.29
C ARG A 50 -0.12 1.97 -15.90
N ASP A 51 -0.20 2.13 -17.22
CA ASP A 51 0.39 3.28 -17.92
C ASP A 51 -0.18 4.62 -17.42
N LEU A 52 -1.49 4.67 -17.14
CA LEU A 52 -2.14 5.85 -16.57
C LEU A 52 -1.70 6.09 -15.12
N ILE A 53 -1.56 5.04 -14.34
CA ILE A 53 -1.08 5.14 -12.94
C ILE A 53 0.31 5.76 -12.92
N LEU A 54 1.25 5.23 -13.72
CA LEU A 54 2.63 5.72 -13.75
C LEU A 54 2.70 7.19 -14.20
N ARG A 55 2.00 7.57 -15.27
CA ARG A 55 1.93 8.97 -15.72
C ARG A 55 1.31 9.90 -14.67
N SER A 56 0.29 9.44 -13.96
CA SER A 56 -0.36 10.22 -12.91
C SER A 56 0.52 10.38 -11.68
N ALA A 57 1.27 9.33 -11.32
CA ALA A 57 2.24 9.40 -10.25
C ALA A 57 3.38 10.38 -10.56
N GLU A 58 3.92 10.37 -11.80
CA GLU A 58 4.90 11.37 -12.24
C GLU A 58 4.37 12.80 -12.05
N LYS A 59 3.14 13.08 -12.50
CA LYS A 59 2.51 14.40 -12.32
C LYS A 59 2.36 14.75 -10.84
N MET A 60 1.93 13.80 -10.01
CA MET A 60 1.73 14.00 -8.57
C MET A 60 3.05 14.33 -7.87
N PHE A 61 4.11 13.55 -8.13
CA PHE A 61 5.40 13.76 -7.48
C PHE A 61 6.16 14.97 -8.03
N ALA A 62 5.90 15.41 -9.26
CA ALA A 62 6.38 16.70 -9.76
C ALA A 62 5.83 17.89 -8.94
N LEU A 63 4.64 17.78 -8.36
CA LEU A 63 4.07 18.80 -7.48
C LEU A 63 4.78 18.87 -6.11
N THR A 64 5.33 17.76 -5.63
CA THR A 64 5.98 17.69 -4.31
C THR A 64 7.45 18.09 -4.32
N GLY A 65 8.02 18.37 -5.49
CA GLY A 65 9.41 18.75 -5.64
C GLY A 65 10.41 17.62 -5.28
N LYS A 66 11.59 18.01 -4.80
CA LYS A 66 12.67 17.05 -4.48
C LYS A 66 12.43 16.25 -3.21
N SER A 67 11.69 16.79 -2.24
CA SER A 67 11.38 16.13 -0.97
C SER A 67 9.88 16.26 -0.66
N PRO A 68 9.10 15.20 -0.85
CA PRO A 68 7.69 15.15 -0.44
C PRO A 68 7.49 15.46 1.05
N TYR A 69 8.41 15.08 1.91
CA TYR A 69 8.35 15.41 3.33
C TYR A 69 8.50 16.93 3.57
N ASP A 70 9.49 17.57 2.94
CA ASP A 70 9.68 19.02 3.09
C ASP A 70 8.48 19.79 2.52
N PHE A 71 7.91 19.34 1.39
CA PHE A 71 6.65 19.86 0.85
C PHE A 71 5.48 19.77 1.83
N VAL A 72 5.40 18.70 2.62
CA VAL A 72 4.38 18.52 3.66
C VAL A 72 4.64 19.47 4.83
N VAL A 73 5.83 19.46 5.43
CA VAL A 73 6.10 20.21 6.66
C VAL A 73 6.22 21.72 6.45
N SER A 74 6.63 22.17 5.26
CA SER A 74 6.63 23.60 4.89
C SER A 74 5.22 24.15 4.61
N GLY A 75 4.24 23.28 4.43
CA GLY A 75 2.89 23.68 4.07
C GLY A 75 2.71 24.16 2.62
N GLU A 76 3.68 23.92 1.75
CA GLU A 76 3.60 24.30 0.32
C GLU A 76 2.41 23.66 -0.39
N TYR A 77 1.96 22.48 0.06
CA TYR A 77 0.74 21.84 -0.45
C TYR A 77 -0.50 22.72 -0.38
N LYS A 78 -0.55 23.73 0.50
CA LYS A 78 -1.68 24.67 0.62
C LYS A 78 -1.90 25.48 -0.65
N LYS A 79 -0.86 25.68 -1.48
CA LYS A 79 -0.90 26.43 -2.75
C LYS A 79 -1.54 25.63 -3.91
N LEU A 80 -1.74 24.33 -3.79
CA LEU A 80 -2.38 23.50 -4.83
C LEU A 80 -3.78 24.02 -5.17
N LYS A 81 -4.20 23.87 -6.46
CA LYS A 81 -5.41 24.54 -7.01
C LYS A 81 -6.65 23.64 -7.20
N ASN A 82 -6.56 22.34 -6.90
CA ASN A 82 -7.61 21.34 -7.15
C ASN A 82 -7.69 20.82 -8.62
N LYS A 83 -6.56 20.72 -9.29
CA LYS A 83 -6.50 20.06 -10.60
C LYS A 83 -6.61 18.54 -10.43
N ASN A 84 -7.08 17.87 -11.50
CA ASN A 84 -7.12 16.40 -11.51
C ASN A 84 -5.72 15.80 -11.60
N ILE A 85 -5.43 14.82 -10.76
CA ILE A 85 -4.18 14.05 -10.75
C ILE A 85 -4.41 12.69 -11.40
N HIS A 86 -5.38 11.92 -10.86
CA HIS A 86 -5.66 10.57 -11.34
C HIS A 86 -7.12 10.19 -11.13
N ARG A 87 -7.89 10.01 -12.22
CA ARG A 87 -9.30 9.58 -12.13
C ARG A 87 -10.11 10.45 -11.15
N THR A 88 -10.49 9.91 -10.00
CA THR A 88 -11.23 10.62 -8.95
C THR A 88 -10.33 11.20 -7.84
N PHE A 89 -9.00 11.18 -8.03
CA PHE A 89 -8.03 11.77 -7.12
C PHE A 89 -7.56 13.13 -7.66
N PHE A 90 -7.75 14.18 -6.87
CA PHE A 90 -7.47 15.56 -7.21
C PHE A 90 -6.40 16.16 -6.28
N GLU A 91 -5.91 17.35 -6.57
CA GLU A 91 -4.98 18.08 -5.71
C GLU A 91 -5.57 18.34 -4.30
N ASN A 92 -6.91 18.47 -4.16
CA ASN A 92 -7.54 18.57 -2.83
C ASN A 92 -7.44 17.26 -2.03
N ASP A 93 -7.44 16.10 -2.71
CA ASP A 93 -7.18 14.83 -2.06
C ASP A 93 -5.70 14.75 -1.64
N LEU A 94 -4.77 15.24 -2.46
CA LEU A 94 -3.36 15.35 -2.09
C LEU A 94 -3.17 16.28 -0.88
N LYS A 95 -3.85 17.44 -0.82
CA LYS A 95 -3.85 18.31 0.37
C LYS A 95 -4.34 17.58 1.61
N TYR A 96 -5.37 16.75 1.47
CA TYR A 96 -5.86 15.92 2.56
C TYR A 96 -4.76 15.00 3.10
N PHE A 97 -4.07 14.30 2.21
CA PHE A 97 -2.96 13.42 2.60
C PHE A 97 -1.82 14.20 3.25
N CYS A 98 -1.44 15.36 2.71
CA CYS A 98 -0.38 16.19 3.28
C CYS A 98 -0.72 16.64 4.72
N ARG A 99 -1.93 17.13 4.98
CA ARG A 99 -2.36 17.51 6.36
C ARG A 99 -2.35 16.31 7.30
N GLY A 100 -2.82 15.15 6.83
CA GLY A 100 -2.78 13.92 7.61
C GLY A 100 -1.36 13.48 7.94
N PHE A 101 -0.46 13.51 6.97
CA PHE A 101 0.96 13.19 7.20
C PHE A 101 1.62 14.19 8.15
N GLU A 102 1.41 15.50 7.97
CA GLU A 102 1.90 16.55 8.89
C GLU A 102 1.50 16.22 10.34
N HIS A 103 0.23 15.88 10.58
CA HIS A 103 -0.28 15.45 11.88
C HIS A 103 0.40 14.16 12.38
N CYS A 104 0.50 13.13 11.53
CA CYS A 104 1.10 11.86 11.92
C CYS A 104 2.59 12.02 12.27
N TYR A 105 3.35 12.79 11.49
CA TYR A 105 4.77 13.04 11.79
C TYR A 105 4.97 13.85 13.05
N ALA A 106 4.15 14.88 13.29
CA ALA A 106 4.20 15.67 14.52
C ALA A 106 3.94 14.81 15.77
N LYS A 107 3.03 13.83 15.67
CA LYS A 107 2.63 12.99 16.81
C LYS A 107 3.55 11.78 17.03
N TYR A 108 3.94 11.08 15.95
CA TYR A 108 4.65 9.79 16.02
C TYR A 108 6.12 9.87 15.58
N GLY A 109 6.53 10.96 14.94
CA GLY A 109 7.88 11.15 14.38
C GLY A 109 8.13 10.41 13.06
N ASN A 110 7.52 9.25 12.84
CA ASN A 110 7.49 8.53 11.56
C ASN A 110 6.27 7.59 11.47
N LEU A 111 5.95 7.13 10.26
CA LEU A 111 4.77 6.28 10.06
C LEU A 111 4.97 4.85 10.56
N GLU A 112 6.21 4.34 10.59
CA GLU A 112 6.50 3.02 11.18
C GLU A 112 6.06 2.97 12.64
N LYS A 113 6.40 3.99 13.45
CA LYS A 113 6.00 4.05 14.86
C LYS A 113 4.49 4.09 15.04
N LEU A 114 3.77 4.77 14.15
CA LEU A 114 2.31 4.78 14.18
C LEU A 114 1.76 3.35 14.01
N PHE A 115 2.23 2.61 13.00
CA PHE A 115 1.76 1.24 12.77
C PHE A 115 2.25 0.26 13.83
N ALA A 116 3.49 0.40 14.31
CA ALA A 116 4.07 -0.45 15.35
C ALA A 116 3.47 -0.22 16.74
N SER A 117 2.77 0.90 16.98
CA SER A 117 2.04 1.15 18.22
C SER A 117 0.73 0.36 18.33
N SER A 118 0.33 -0.34 17.29
CA SER A 118 -0.90 -1.13 17.24
C SER A 118 -0.62 -2.62 17.46
N GLU A 119 -1.58 -3.35 18.04
CA GLU A 119 -1.46 -4.79 18.31
C GLU A 119 -1.29 -5.64 17.03
N ASP A 120 -1.93 -5.22 15.95
CA ASP A 120 -1.87 -5.90 14.66
C ASP A 120 -2.00 -4.91 13.49
N ILE A 121 -1.76 -5.39 12.28
CA ILE A 121 -1.79 -4.59 11.06
C ILE A 121 -3.18 -4.00 10.75
N TRP A 122 -4.26 -4.70 11.06
CA TRP A 122 -5.61 -4.19 10.81
C TRP A 122 -5.95 -3.03 11.74
N ARG A 123 -5.53 -3.12 13.01
CA ARG A 123 -5.64 -2.00 13.96
C ARG A 123 -4.73 -0.85 13.57
N GLY A 124 -3.52 -1.14 13.07
CA GLY A 124 -2.62 -0.13 12.51
C GLY A 124 -3.23 0.62 11.31
N ILE A 125 -3.90 -0.09 10.40
CA ILE A 125 -4.65 0.52 9.28
C ILE A 125 -5.81 1.39 9.79
N ALA A 126 -6.55 0.95 10.78
CA ALA A 126 -7.63 1.73 11.38
C ALA A 126 -7.10 2.99 12.07
N LEU A 127 -6.05 2.85 12.87
CA LEU A 127 -5.37 3.98 13.53
C LEU A 127 -4.84 4.99 12.52
N PHE A 128 -4.16 4.53 11.47
CA PHE A 128 -3.68 5.41 10.40
C PHE A 128 -4.84 6.21 9.77
N ARG A 129 -5.96 5.55 9.47
CA ARG A 129 -7.14 6.21 8.92
C ARG A 129 -7.70 7.28 9.86
N GLU A 130 -7.74 7.00 11.16
CA GLU A 130 -8.19 7.94 12.19
C GLU A 130 -7.24 9.14 12.33
N GLU A 131 -5.94 8.91 12.42
CA GLU A 131 -4.96 9.98 12.56
C GLU A 131 -4.93 10.88 11.30
N MET A 132 -5.07 10.28 10.11
CA MET A 132 -5.25 11.05 8.87
C MET A 132 -6.50 11.93 8.92
N ALA A 133 -7.60 11.44 9.48
CA ALA A 133 -8.82 12.23 9.67
C ALA A 133 -8.65 13.34 10.72
N LYS A 134 -7.94 13.08 11.84
CA LYS A 134 -7.63 14.09 12.86
C LYS A 134 -6.85 15.27 12.27
N GLY A 135 -5.85 15.01 11.42
CA GLY A 135 -5.16 16.06 10.66
C GLY A 135 -6.08 16.84 9.70
N ASN A 136 -7.28 16.34 9.45
CA ASN A 136 -8.30 16.93 8.59
C ASN A 136 -9.61 17.24 9.33
N LYS A 137 -9.54 17.67 10.60
CA LYS A 137 -10.70 18.08 11.42
C LYS A 137 -11.76 16.98 11.57
N GLY A 138 -11.35 15.73 11.62
CA GLY A 138 -12.23 14.56 11.73
C GLY A 138 -12.88 14.10 10.42
N ILE A 139 -12.54 14.71 9.28
CA ILE A 139 -13.10 14.34 7.97
C ILE A 139 -12.33 13.13 7.41
N TYR A 140 -13.04 12.07 7.05
CA TYR A 140 -12.49 10.87 6.44
C TYR A 140 -12.40 10.99 4.90
N SER A 141 -11.28 10.55 4.33
CA SER A 141 -11.12 10.46 2.88
C SER A 141 -11.72 9.17 2.31
N LYS A 142 -12.38 9.26 1.17
CA LYS A 142 -12.81 8.11 0.36
C LYS A 142 -11.62 7.30 -0.20
N HIS A 143 -10.42 7.87 -0.23
CA HIS A 143 -9.21 7.23 -0.74
C HIS A 143 -8.46 6.41 0.31
N ILE A 144 -8.83 6.53 1.59
CA ILE A 144 -8.32 5.68 2.67
C ILE A 144 -9.42 4.70 3.08
N SER A 145 -9.24 3.45 2.71
CA SER A 145 -10.21 2.39 2.95
C SER A 145 -10.45 2.16 4.45
N ASN A 146 -11.69 1.83 4.81
CA ASN A 146 -12.05 1.43 6.17
C ASN A 146 -11.82 -0.07 6.35
N ALA A 147 -10.98 -0.44 7.30
CA ALA A 147 -10.71 -1.83 7.67
C ALA A 147 -11.91 -2.52 8.38
N GLY A 148 -12.94 -1.75 8.75
CA GLY A 148 -14.04 -2.23 9.58
C GLY A 148 -13.61 -2.50 11.02
N GLU A 149 -14.59 -2.81 11.87
CA GLU A 149 -14.38 -3.32 13.22
C GLU A 149 -13.99 -4.81 13.19
N ALA A 150 -13.55 -5.36 14.32
CA ALA A 150 -13.08 -6.74 14.40
C ALA A 150 -14.10 -7.75 13.85
N ASP A 151 -15.37 -7.55 14.13
CA ASP A 151 -16.46 -8.50 13.81
C ASP A 151 -17.26 -8.15 12.54
N LYS A 152 -17.01 -6.97 11.95
CA LYS A 152 -17.74 -6.50 10.76
C LYS A 152 -16.91 -6.70 9.50
N SER A 153 -17.61 -6.96 8.38
CA SER A 153 -17.00 -6.97 7.05
C SER A 153 -16.42 -5.59 6.74
N GLY A 154 -15.09 -5.52 6.63
CA GLY A 154 -14.37 -4.32 6.21
C GLY A 154 -13.86 -4.42 4.79
N SER A 155 -13.31 -3.34 4.28
CA SER A 155 -12.64 -3.32 2.98
C SER A 155 -11.39 -4.21 3.00
N ALA A 156 -11.04 -4.79 1.85
CA ALA A 156 -9.76 -5.49 1.65
C ALA A 156 -8.53 -4.60 1.90
N CYS A 157 -8.69 -3.29 1.97
CA CYS A 157 -7.62 -2.31 2.15
C CYS A 157 -6.40 -2.53 1.23
N LYS A 158 -6.64 -2.98 -0.02
CA LYS A 158 -5.61 -3.37 -0.99
C LYS A 158 -4.46 -2.37 -1.07
N ARG A 159 -4.77 -1.08 -1.17
CA ARG A 159 -3.79 -0.01 -1.36
C ARG A 159 -2.92 0.22 -0.11
N LEU A 160 -3.50 0.09 1.08
CA LEU A 160 -2.75 0.18 2.33
C LEU A 160 -1.88 -1.06 2.53
N ASN A 161 -2.41 -2.26 2.32
CA ASN A 161 -1.62 -3.49 2.37
C ASN A 161 -0.48 -3.49 1.33
N LEU A 162 -0.67 -2.85 0.17
CA LEU A 162 0.38 -2.69 -0.84
C LEU A 162 1.52 -1.78 -0.34
N ALA A 163 1.19 -0.61 0.22
CA ALA A 163 2.19 0.29 0.82
C ALA A 163 2.95 -0.38 1.97
N LEU A 164 2.24 -1.11 2.83
CA LEU A 164 2.83 -1.86 3.95
C LEU A 164 3.78 -2.96 3.45
N ARG A 165 3.39 -3.72 2.40
CA ARG A 165 4.27 -4.71 1.80
C ARG A 165 5.57 -4.07 1.32
N TRP A 166 5.49 -2.96 0.57
CA TRP A 166 6.68 -2.25 0.09
C TRP A 166 7.58 -1.78 1.22
N LEU A 167 7.02 -1.22 2.28
CA LEU A 167 7.80 -0.63 3.38
C LEU A 167 8.41 -1.66 4.33
N VAL A 168 7.72 -2.78 4.58
CA VAL A 168 8.11 -3.78 5.59
C VAL A 168 8.92 -4.93 4.99
N ARG A 169 8.52 -5.46 3.84
CA ARG A 169 9.10 -6.65 3.27
C ARG A 169 10.46 -6.36 2.63
N PRO A 170 11.58 -6.99 3.04
CA PRO A 170 12.84 -6.89 2.33
C PRO A 170 12.82 -7.72 1.05
N GLY A 171 13.46 -7.25 0.01
CA GLY A 171 13.58 -8.04 -1.22
C GLY A 171 14.11 -7.24 -2.39
N PRO A 172 14.24 -7.87 -3.58
CA PRO A 172 14.75 -7.18 -4.75
C PRO A 172 13.82 -6.10 -5.30
N VAL A 173 12.53 -6.13 -4.92
CA VAL A 173 11.50 -5.18 -5.36
C VAL A 173 10.99 -4.32 -4.22
N ASP A 174 10.67 -4.93 -3.09
CA ASP A 174 10.15 -4.22 -1.91
C ASP A 174 11.32 -3.57 -1.15
N LEU A 175 11.04 -2.49 -0.41
CA LEU A 175 12.07 -1.61 0.18
C LEU A 175 12.63 -2.12 1.51
N GLY A 176 11.80 -2.81 2.30
CA GLY A 176 12.19 -3.29 3.62
C GLY A 176 12.69 -2.21 4.56
N LEU A 177 12.15 -0.99 4.45
CA LEU A 177 12.55 0.17 5.23
C LEU A 177 12.18 0.03 6.71
N TRP A 178 10.99 -0.52 7.00
CA TRP A 178 10.46 -0.70 8.34
C TRP A 178 10.97 -1.99 8.96
N LYS A 179 11.50 -1.90 10.18
CA LYS A 179 12.13 -3.03 10.88
C LYS A 179 11.35 -3.49 12.11
N SER A 180 10.47 -2.64 12.65
CA SER A 180 9.66 -2.95 13.84
C SER A 180 8.47 -3.86 13.53
N ILE A 181 8.13 -4.04 12.25
CA ILE A 181 7.03 -4.89 11.79
C ILE A 181 7.62 -6.04 10.98
N LYS A 182 7.17 -7.26 11.26
CA LYS A 182 7.65 -8.46 10.57
C LYS A 182 6.83 -8.74 9.30
N PRO A 183 7.44 -9.22 8.19
CA PRO A 183 6.69 -9.64 7.00
C PRO A 183 5.63 -10.70 7.30
N SER A 184 5.86 -11.57 8.29
CA SER A 184 4.91 -12.59 8.75
C SER A 184 3.58 -12.03 9.26
N SER A 185 3.55 -10.77 9.71
CA SER A 185 2.32 -10.11 10.20
C SER A 185 1.52 -9.41 9.11
N LEU A 186 2.05 -9.30 7.89
CA LEU A 186 1.41 -8.60 6.79
C LEU A 186 0.26 -9.42 6.17
N PHE A 187 -0.61 -8.69 5.47
CA PHE A 187 -1.72 -9.24 4.70
C PHE A 187 -1.56 -8.92 3.22
N ILE A 188 -1.98 -9.88 2.36
CA ILE A 188 -1.83 -9.77 0.91
C ILE A 188 -2.63 -8.59 0.34
N PRO A 189 -2.07 -7.79 -0.59
CA PRO A 189 -2.80 -6.73 -1.29
C PRO A 189 -3.81 -7.30 -2.27
N LEU A 190 -4.99 -7.72 -1.80
CA LEU A 190 -5.99 -8.41 -2.60
C LEU A 190 -6.65 -7.47 -3.61
N ASP A 191 -6.31 -7.62 -4.88
CA ASP A 191 -7.05 -7.00 -5.98
C ASP A 191 -7.85 -8.03 -6.79
N VAL A 192 -8.55 -7.56 -7.84
CA VAL A 192 -9.40 -8.43 -8.67
C VAL A 192 -8.61 -9.49 -9.44
N HIS A 193 -7.38 -9.22 -9.84
CA HIS A 193 -6.52 -10.15 -10.55
C HIS A 193 -5.98 -11.22 -9.60
N VAL A 194 -5.42 -10.81 -8.47
CA VAL A 194 -4.95 -11.70 -7.40
C VAL A 194 -6.09 -12.59 -6.90
N ALA A 195 -7.26 -12.00 -6.62
CA ALA A 195 -8.43 -12.76 -6.16
C ALA A 195 -8.90 -13.79 -7.18
N ARG A 196 -8.96 -13.42 -8.48
CA ARG A 196 -9.33 -14.34 -9.56
C ARG A 196 -8.35 -15.50 -9.68
N THR A 197 -7.06 -15.21 -9.65
CA THR A 197 -6.01 -16.24 -9.71
C THR A 197 -6.05 -17.15 -8.48
N ALA A 198 -6.19 -16.59 -7.29
CA ALA A 198 -6.30 -17.36 -6.05
C ALA A 198 -7.51 -18.31 -6.06
N ARG A 199 -8.67 -17.86 -6.57
CA ARG A 199 -9.85 -18.73 -6.72
C ARG A 199 -9.63 -19.84 -7.75
N LYS A 200 -9.03 -19.55 -8.90
CA LYS A 200 -8.66 -20.58 -9.89
C LYS A 200 -7.73 -21.65 -9.30
N LEU A 201 -6.86 -21.26 -8.40
CA LEU A 201 -5.92 -22.15 -7.70
C LEU A 201 -6.53 -22.80 -6.45
N LYS A 202 -7.81 -22.57 -6.14
CA LYS A 202 -8.50 -23.03 -4.92
C LYS A 202 -7.82 -22.57 -3.62
N LEU A 203 -7.11 -21.44 -3.65
CA LEU A 203 -6.51 -20.80 -2.49
C LEU A 203 -7.44 -19.79 -1.80
N LEU A 204 -8.54 -19.42 -2.47
CA LEU A 204 -9.54 -18.50 -1.95
C LEU A 204 -10.93 -19.02 -2.36
N GLU A 205 -11.78 -19.26 -1.38
CA GLU A 205 -13.16 -19.73 -1.62
C GLU A 205 -14.17 -18.59 -1.59
N ARG A 206 -13.93 -17.61 -0.71
CA ARG A 206 -14.80 -16.46 -0.53
C ARG A 206 -14.99 -15.68 -1.83
N LYS A 207 -16.28 -15.42 -2.20
CA LYS A 207 -16.64 -14.73 -3.45
C LYS A 207 -16.36 -13.21 -3.38
N SER A 208 -16.59 -12.56 -2.22
CA SER A 208 -16.36 -11.14 -2.02
C SER A 208 -14.87 -10.83 -1.84
N ASN A 209 -14.41 -9.68 -2.37
CA ASN A 209 -13.04 -9.19 -2.15
C ASN A 209 -13.05 -8.19 -0.99
N ASP A 210 -13.19 -8.69 0.21
CA ASP A 210 -13.25 -7.93 1.46
C ASP A 210 -12.15 -8.35 2.45
N LYS A 211 -12.14 -7.79 3.67
CA LYS A 211 -11.19 -8.12 4.73
C LYS A 211 -11.13 -9.62 5.01
N LYS A 212 -12.28 -10.31 5.05
CA LYS A 212 -12.32 -11.75 5.33
C LYS A 212 -11.64 -12.56 4.22
N ALA A 213 -11.80 -12.16 2.95
CA ALA A 213 -11.10 -12.80 1.83
C ALA A 213 -9.57 -12.58 1.90
N VAL A 214 -9.13 -11.40 2.33
CA VAL A 214 -7.70 -11.12 2.54
C VAL A 214 -7.13 -12.01 3.63
N ILE A 215 -7.83 -12.13 4.75
CA ILE A 215 -7.41 -12.99 5.86
C ILE A 215 -7.35 -14.46 5.40
N GLU A 216 -8.43 -14.98 4.80
CA GLU A 216 -8.51 -16.36 4.29
C GLU A 216 -7.32 -16.69 3.37
N LEU A 217 -7.09 -15.84 2.36
CA LEU A 217 -5.99 -16.07 1.42
C LEU A 217 -4.63 -15.98 2.12
N THR A 218 -4.42 -14.98 2.96
CA THR A 218 -3.14 -14.81 3.63
C THR A 218 -2.81 -15.99 4.54
N GLU A 219 -3.80 -16.53 5.29
CA GLU A 219 -3.59 -17.69 6.14
C GLU A 219 -3.21 -18.94 5.32
N ARG A 220 -3.85 -19.17 4.18
CA ARG A 220 -3.46 -20.27 3.27
C ARG A 220 -2.05 -20.09 2.71
N LEU A 221 -1.63 -18.86 2.40
CA LEU A 221 -0.27 -18.57 1.96
C LEU A 221 0.75 -18.69 3.10
N ARG A 222 0.36 -18.34 4.34
CA ARG A 222 1.18 -18.50 5.53
C ARG A 222 1.49 -19.98 5.82
N ALA A 223 0.60 -20.89 5.50
CA ALA A 223 0.89 -22.34 5.58
C ALA A 223 2.05 -22.78 4.65
N PHE A 224 2.31 -22.06 3.55
CA PHE A 224 3.43 -22.34 2.65
C PHE A 224 4.71 -21.60 3.03
N CYS A 225 4.60 -20.38 3.57
CA CYS A 225 5.71 -19.56 4.04
C CYS A 225 5.29 -18.73 5.26
N PRO A 226 5.47 -19.26 6.50
CA PRO A 226 5.06 -18.57 7.71
C PRO A 226 5.75 -17.22 7.90
N GLU A 227 7.01 -17.10 7.50
CA GLU A 227 7.82 -15.90 7.71
C GLU A 227 7.49 -14.76 6.72
N ASP A 228 7.00 -15.09 5.53
CA ASP A 228 6.73 -14.11 4.46
C ASP A 228 5.58 -14.57 3.55
N PRO A 229 4.33 -14.62 4.05
CA PRO A 229 3.19 -15.08 3.26
C PRO A 229 2.89 -14.16 2.08
N VAL A 230 3.21 -12.86 2.19
CA VAL A 230 2.86 -11.86 1.18
C VAL A 230 3.80 -11.83 -0.02
N LYS A 231 4.92 -12.56 0.02
CA LYS A 231 5.78 -12.73 -1.16
C LYS A 231 5.00 -13.34 -2.33
N TYR A 232 4.02 -14.17 -2.06
CA TYR A 232 3.21 -14.83 -3.07
C TYR A 232 2.21 -13.91 -3.79
N ASP A 233 2.13 -12.63 -3.40
CA ASP A 233 1.43 -11.62 -4.20
C ASP A 233 2.05 -11.50 -5.60
N PHE A 234 3.39 -11.51 -5.69
CA PHE A 234 4.09 -11.54 -6.97
C PHE A 234 3.73 -12.76 -7.81
N SER A 235 3.61 -13.93 -7.18
CA SER A 235 3.24 -15.17 -7.85
C SER A 235 1.83 -15.11 -8.42
N LEU A 236 0.86 -14.72 -7.59
CA LEU A 236 -0.54 -14.64 -7.98
C LEU A 236 -0.79 -13.56 -9.03
N PHE A 237 -0.11 -12.43 -8.89
CA PHE A 237 -0.13 -11.35 -9.86
C PHE A 237 0.46 -11.81 -11.21
N GLY A 238 1.66 -12.38 -11.22
CA GLY A 238 2.33 -12.85 -12.43
C GLY A 238 1.52 -13.89 -13.18
N MET A 239 0.98 -14.88 -12.47
CA MET A 239 0.05 -15.87 -13.06
C MET A 239 -1.22 -15.25 -13.62
N GLY A 240 -1.72 -14.15 -13.02
CA GLY A 240 -2.95 -13.50 -13.45
C GLY A 240 -2.80 -12.58 -14.66
N VAL A 241 -1.60 -12.11 -14.94
CA VAL A 241 -1.29 -11.14 -16.03
C VAL A 241 -0.64 -11.82 -17.21
N MET A 242 0.11 -12.90 -16.99
CA MET A 242 0.91 -13.59 -18.03
C MET A 242 0.29 -14.92 -18.51
N SER A 243 -0.88 -15.31 -17.98
CA SER A 243 -1.60 -16.54 -18.37
C SER A 243 -2.85 -16.26 -19.24
#